data_4113c0891cbfb43ef61125122585cce1
#
_entry.id   4113c0891cbfb43ef61125122585cce1
#
_cell.length_a   1.000
_cell.length_b   1.000
_cell.length_c   1.000
_cell.angle_alpha   90.00
_cell.angle_beta   90.00
_cell.angle_gamma   90.00
#
_symmetry.space_group_name_H-M   'P 1'
#
loop_
_entity.id
_entity.type
_entity.pdbx_description
1 polymer ?
#
loop_
_entity_poly.entity_id
_entity_poly.type
_entity_poly.pdbx_seq_one_letter_code
_entity_poly.pdbx_strand_id
1 'polypeptide(L)'
;MEEQKNNQTAVEVKTEDETQYDEIQKVKQVERTDSYFDGKVLEWLGYRILAFIITAVTFGIANAWAEKLLIAYTIDHTVYNGKRLKFEGTGASLFVQKFKWIFLTIITLGIYGFWIPIKKEQWIVSNIHFEKEEFVKGDSYFDGGVLGIIGVNLFSNILTFISFGLLFPFVVCYRQKWFAKHTIINRKKIVFTGKSLNLIGNYLLWWFLCIITFGIFGLWLPIKIENWKAKNTHIKLKDEEEQKTSMAPAILGIILAIMLIVVVVSFTYKNVDFDKIMDEGIDFEEIINKDEKTPSKGNGQVATISTPSKNNNTNLNTNNNSNSNKNNTSSNGNSSTSSNNNTVTYSTKNISY
;
A
#
# COMPACT_ATOMS: atom_id res chain seq x y z
N MET A 1 -42.76 -37.72 -45.82
CA MET A 1 -43.47 -36.78 -44.94
C MET A 1 -42.99 -36.86 -43.47
N GLU A 2 -42.68 -38.03 -42.97
CA GLU A 2 -42.20 -38.21 -41.56
C GLU A 2 -40.76 -37.68 -41.36
N GLU A 3 -39.89 -37.82 -42.33
CA GLU A 3 -38.49 -37.33 -42.25
C GLU A 3 -38.40 -35.80 -42.23
N GLN A 4 -39.28 -35.07 -42.92
CA GLN A 4 -39.34 -33.61 -42.89
C GLN A 4 -39.89 -33.08 -41.54
N LYS A 5 -40.80 -33.81 -40.94
CA LYS A 5 -41.39 -33.44 -39.63
C LYS A 5 -40.39 -33.61 -38.49
N ASN A 6 -39.56 -34.67 -38.55
CA ASN A 6 -38.50 -34.98 -37.57
C ASN A 6 -37.37 -33.93 -37.65
N ASN A 7 -36.98 -33.48 -38.89
CA ASN A 7 -35.98 -32.45 -39.02
C ASN A 7 -36.47 -31.04 -38.59
N GLN A 8 -37.76 -30.70 -38.77
CA GLN A 8 -38.30 -29.44 -38.24
C GLN A 8 -38.33 -29.42 -36.71
N THR A 9 -38.71 -30.50 -36.08
CA THR A 9 -38.75 -30.60 -34.58
C THR A 9 -37.32 -30.56 -33.99
N ALA A 10 -36.34 -31.18 -34.67
CA ALA A 10 -34.93 -31.16 -34.23
C ALA A 10 -34.29 -29.76 -34.42
N VAL A 11 -34.69 -29.01 -35.47
CA VAL A 11 -34.22 -27.64 -35.70
C VAL A 11 -34.87 -26.65 -34.75
N GLU A 12 -36.19 -26.80 -34.43
CA GLU A 12 -36.87 -25.94 -33.42
C GLU A 12 -36.31 -26.16 -32.01
N VAL A 13 -36.03 -27.40 -31.61
CA VAL A 13 -35.44 -27.70 -30.28
C VAL A 13 -34.03 -27.16 -30.19
N LYS A 14 -33.23 -27.19 -31.27
CA LYS A 14 -31.87 -26.59 -31.27
C LYS A 14 -31.91 -25.05 -31.18
N THR A 15 -32.87 -24.41 -31.82
CA THR A 15 -32.99 -22.94 -31.76
C THR A 15 -33.48 -22.43 -30.42
N GLU A 16 -34.32 -23.14 -29.69
CA GLU A 16 -34.80 -22.76 -28.34
C GLU A 16 -33.64 -22.87 -27.32
N ASP A 17 -32.87 -23.95 -27.34
CA ASP A 17 -31.73 -24.14 -26.43
C ASP A 17 -30.58 -23.15 -26.71
N GLU A 18 -30.28 -22.87 -27.98
CA GLU A 18 -29.30 -21.85 -28.36
C GLU A 18 -29.77 -20.45 -28.00
N THR A 19 -31.09 -20.13 -28.17
CA THR A 19 -31.64 -18.82 -27.83
C THR A 19 -31.61 -18.61 -26.30
N GLN A 20 -31.98 -19.63 -25.54
CA GLN A 20 -31.95 -19.59 -24.07
C GLN A 20 -30.50 -19.48 -23.55
N TYR A 21 -29.55 -20.17 -24.17
CA TYR A 21 -28.13 -20.05 -23.84
C TYR A 21 -27.59 -18.66 -24.14
N ASP A 22 -27.95 -18.07 -25.26
CA ASP A 22 -27.54 -16.71 -25.65
C ASP A 22 -28.19 -15.65 -24.76
N GLU A 23 -29.44 -15.81 -24.35
CA GLU A 23 -30.09 -14.93 -23.37
C GLU A 23 -29.43 -15.02 -21.99
N ILE A 24 -29.11 -16.21 -21.53
CA ILE A 24 -28.38 -16.43 -20.26
C ILE A 24 -26.99 -15.78 -20.34
N GLN A 25 -26.29 -15.88 -21.47
CA GLN A 25 -25.00 -15.25 -21.67
C GLN A 25 -25.12 -13.71 -21.74
N LYS A 26 -26.17 -13.17 -22.39
CA LYS A 26 -26.45 -11.73 -22.41
C LYS A 26 -26.79 -11.20 -21.03
N VAL A 27 -27.60 -11.87 -20.23
CA VAL A 27 -27.91 -11.50 -18.84
C VAL A 27 -26.64 -11.53 -17.99
N LYS A 28 -25.81 -12.56 -18.12
CA LYS A 28 -24.50 -12.65 -17.44
C LYS A 28 -23.54 -11.54 -17.88
N GLN A 29 -23.57 -11.11 -19.14
CA GLN A 29 -22.79 -9.97 -19.63
C GLN A 29 -23.30 -8.64 -19.09
N VAL A 30 -24.62 -8.43 -19.05
CA VAL A 30 -25.24 -7.20 -18.51
C VAL A 30 -24.92 -7.06 -17.04
N GLU A 31 -24.99 -8.13 -16.25
CA GLU A 31 -24.58 -8.10 -14.83
C GLU A 31 -23.07 -7.78 -14.66
N ARG A 32 -22.23 -8.07 -15.64
CA ARG A 32 -20.77 -7.74 -15.61
C ARG A 32 -20.46 -6.33 -16.08
N THR A 33 -21.34 -5.69 -16.85
CA THR A 33 -21.08 -4.36 -17.45
C THR A 33 -21.29 -3.21 -16.48
N ASP A 34 -21.94 -3.40 -15.35
CA ASP A 34 -22.21 -2.36 -14.36
C ASP A 34 -21.08 -2.14 -13.35
N SER A 35 -19.88 -2.57 -13.66
CA SER A 35 -18.68 -2.30 -12.84
C SER A 35 -17.86 -1.18 -13.43
N TYR A 36 -17.57 -0.15 -12.64
CA TYR A 36 -16.81 1.02 -13.10
C TYR A 36 -16.17 1.76 -11.92
N PHE A 37 -15.27 2.67 -12.28
CA PHE A 37 -14.68 3.64 -11.36
C PHE A 37 -15.02 5.04 -11.86
N ASP A 38 -15.68 5.87 -11.05
CA ASP A 38 -16.15 7.22 -11.43
C ASP A 38 -15.33 8.37 -10.86
N GLY A 39 -14.19 8.07 -10.24
CA GLY A 39 -13.27 9.08 -9.71
C GLY A 39 -12.70 9.97 -10.82
N LYS A 40 -12.59 11.27 -10.52
CA LYS A 40 -12.09 12.29 -11.45
C LYS A 40 -10.63 12.62 -11.17
N VAL A 41 -9.87 12.92 -12.23
CA VAL A 41 -8.43 13.20 -12.14
C VAL A 41 -8.15 14.41 -11.23
N LEU A 42 -8.91 15.51 -11.39
CA LEU A 42 -8.70 16.73 -10.60
C LEU A 42 -9.02 16.51 -9.10
N GLU A 43 -10.08 15.77 -8.80
CA GLU A 43 -10.45 15.40 -7.45
C GLU A 43 -9.35 14.51 -6.84
N TRP A 44 -8.93 13.48 -7.56
CA TRP A 44 -7.85 12.58 -7.13
C TRP A 44 -6.54 13.35 -6.87
N LEU A 45 -6.18 14.29 -7.78
CA LEU A 45 -5.00 15.13 -7.61
C LEU A 45 -5.13 16.04 -6.38
N GLY A 46 -6.32 16.64 -6.17
CA GLY A 46 -6.62 17.45 -4.99
C GLY A 46 -6.43 16.66 -3.70
N TYR A 47 -6.97 15.43 -3.62
CA TYR A 47 -6.76 14.55 -2.47
C TYR A 47 -5.29 14.16 -2.27
N ARG A 48 -4.52 13.97 -3.37
CA ARG A 48 -3.08 13.69 -3.30
C ARG A 48 -2.29 14.87 -2.75
N ILE A 49 -2.58 16.07 -3.24
CA ILE A 49 -1.95 17.31 -2.75
C ILE A 49 -2.31 17.53 -1.27
N LEU A 50 -3.57 17.38 -0.90
CA LEU A 50 -4.02 17.49 0.49
C LEU A 50 -3.32 16.47 1.40
N ALA A 51 -3.24 15.22 0.97
CA ALA A 51 -2.55 14.16 1.71
C ALA A 51 -1.05 14.48 1.88
N PHE A 52 -0.40 15.03 0.85
CA PHE A 52 0.99 15.47 0.92
C PHE A 52 1.15 16.62 1.93
N ILE A 53 0.30 17.65 1.86
CA ILE A 53 0.34 18.79 2.79
C ILE A 53 0.15 18.32 4.25
N ILE A 54 -0.87 17.49 4.51
CA ILE A 54 -1.13 16.93 5.84
C ILE A 54 0.11 16.19 6.36
N THR A 55 0.72 15.36 5.52
CA THR A 55 1.90 14.56 5.89
C THR A 55 3.12 15.46 6.14
N ALA A 56 3.37 16.44 5.26
CA ALA A 56 4.52 17.36 5.36
C ALA A 56 4.42 18.27 6.59
N VAL A 57 3.26 18.92 6.80
CA VAL A 57 3.06 19.85 7.94
C VAL A 57 3.14 19.14 9.29
N THR A 58 2.73 17.86 9.35
CA THR A 58 2.79 17.08 10.59
C THR A 58 4.04 16.21 10.73
N PHE A 59 5.05 16.42 9.88
CA PHE A 59 6.26 15.58 9.85
C PHE A 59 5.96 14.09 9.82
N GLY A 60 4.89 13.69 9.10
CA GLY A 60 4.47 12.30 8.95
C GLY A 60 3.55 11.76 10.06
N ILE A 61 3.34 12.47 11.17
CA ILE A 61 2.48 12.00 12.28
C ILE A 61 1.05 11.74 11.78
N ALA A 62 0.48 12.67 10.99
CA ALA A 62 -0.87 12.52 10.44
C ALA A 62 -0.92 11.72 9.12
N ASN A 63 0.14 10.99 8.74
CA ASN A 63 0.15 10.16 7.54
C ASN A 63 -1.00 9.15 7.49
N ALA A 64 -1.48 8.64 8.64
CA ALA A 64 -2.62 7.72 8.70
C ALA A 64 -3.92 8.36 8.19
N TRP A 65 -4.17 9.62 8.51
CA TRP A 65 -5.33 10.38 8.02
C TRP A 65 -5.20 10.67 6.52
N ALA A 66 -4.01 11.09 6.09
CA ALA A 66 -3.70 11.33 4.68
C ALA A 66 -3.91 10.07 3.83
N GLU A 67 -3.40 8.93 4.29
CA GLU A 67 -3.58 7.64 3.62
C GLU A 67 -5.04 7.18 3.61
N LYS A 68 -5.77 7.35 4.73
CA LYS A 68 -7.21 7.06 4.79
C LYS A 68 -8.00 7.85 3.74
N LEU A 69 -7.70 9.11 3.52
CA LEU A 69 -8.37 9.94 2.52
C LEU A 69 -8.22 9.35 1.11
N LEU A 70 -7.01 8.91 0.75
CA LEU A 70 -6.73 8.31 -0.56
C LEU A 70 -7.40 6.95 -0.74
N ILE A 71 -7.41 6.13 0.32
CA ILE A 71 -8.08 4.82 0.34
C ILE A 71 -9.59 5.02 0.19
N ALA A 72 -10.20 5.89 0.99
CA ALA A 72 -11.62 6.18 0.94
C ALA A 72 -12.03 6.71 -0.43
N TYR A 73 -11.29 7.66 -0.99
CA TYR A 73 -11.57 8.17 -2.34
C TYR A 73 -11.63 7.04 -3.38
N THR A 74 -10.65 6.15 -3.38
CA THR A 74 -10.59 5.06 -4.35
C THR A 74 -11.75 4.07 -4.17
N ILE A 75 -12.07 3.70 -2.94
CA ILE A 75 -13.12 2.73 -2.63
C ILE A 75 -14.51 3.32 -2.89
N ASP A 76 -14.79 4.52 -2.39
CA ASP A 76 -16.10 5.17 -2.50
C ASP A 76 -16.49 5.50 -3.96
N HIS A 77 -15.48 5.60 -4.87
CA HIS A 77 -15.69 5.77 -6.30
C HIS A 77 -15.67 4.46 -7.11
N THR A 78 -15.67 3.31 -6.44
CA THR A 78 -15.68 2.01 -7.09
C THR A 78 -17.06 1.37 -7.02
N VAL A 79 -17.55 0.88 -8.15
CA VAL A 79 -18.81 0.18 -8.28
C VAL A 79 -18.57 -1.21 -8.86
N TYR A 80 -19.11 -2.26 -8.23
CA TYR A 80 -19.09 -3.64 -8.72
C TYR A 80 -20.52 -4.14 -8.90
N ASN A 81 -20.87 -4.58 -10.11
CA ASN A 81 -22.21 -5.07 -10.47
C ASN A 81 -23.33 -4.08 -10.03
N GLY A 82 -23.19 -2.80 -10.34
CA GLY A 82 -24.13 -1.74 -9.95
C GLY A 82 -24.16 -1.41 -8.46
N LYS A 83 -23.34 -2.08 -7.62
CA LYS A 83 -23.25 -1.84 -6.18
C LYS A 83 -22.01 -1.00 -5.86
N ARG A 84 -22.23 0.21 -5.35
CA ARG A 84 -21.16 1.10 -4.91
C ARG A 84 -20.52 0.57 -3.64
N LEU A 85 -19.19 0.65 -3.58
CA LEU A 85 -18.43 0.38 -2.36
C LEU A 85 -18.45 1.61 -1.44
N LYS A 86 -18.35 1.35 -0.14
CA LYS A 86 -18.23 2.37 0.90
C LYS A 86 -17.14 1.99 1.89
N PHE A 87 -16.37 2.98 2.34
CA PHE A 87 -15.26 2.80 3.26
C PHE A 87 -15.53 3.43 4.61
N GLU A 88 -15.59 2.61 5.68
CA GLU A 88 -15.87 3.05 7.06
C GLU A 88 -14.62 3.18 7.93
N GLY A 89 -13.43 2.90 7.39
CA GLY A 89 -12.17 3.03 8.13
C GLY A 89 -11.87 4.48 8.51
N THR A 90 -11.44 4.71 9.75
CA THR A 90 -11.08 6.04 10.25
C THR A 90 -9.57 6.25 10.29
N GLY A 91 -9.10 7.50 10.14
CA GLY A 91 -7.69 7.84 10.27
C GLY A 91 -7.12 7.48 11.65
N ALA A 92 -7.93 7.65 12.71
CA ALA A 92 -7.54 7.27 14.06
C ALA A 92 -7.33 5.76 14.22
N SER A 93 -8.24 4.93 13.67
CA SER A 93 -8.08 3.49 13.70
C SER A 93 -6.84 3.03 12.94
N LEU A 94 -6.57 3.63 11.78
CA LEU A 94 -5.37 3.34 11.00
C LEU A 94 -4.09 3.79 11.74
N PHE A 95 -4.13 4.93 12.40
CA PHE A 95 -3.00 5.42 13.21
C PHE A 95 -2.65 4.43 14.33
N VAL A 96 -3.65 3.97 15.08
CA VAL A 96 -3.44 2.96 16.15
C VAL A 96 -2.88 1.66 15.58
N GLN A 97 -3.37 1.21 14.41
CA GLN A 97 -2.82 0.01 13.76
C GLN A 97 -1.37 0.22 13.32
N LYS A 98 -1.06 1.35 12.67
CA LYS A 98 0.32 1.67 12.25
C LYS A 98 1.26 1.74 13.45
N PHE A 99 0.83 2.37 14.56
CA PHE A 99 1.62 2.42 15.78
C PHE A 99 1.94 1.03 16.31
N LYS A 100 0.94 0.13 16.38
CA LYS A 100 1.15 -1.28 16.76
C LYS A 100 2.13 -1.98 15.82
N TRP A 101 2.00 -1.79 14.51
CA TRP A 101 2.88 -2.43 13.52
C TRP A 101 4.32 -1.93 13.65
N ILE A 102 4.53 -0.62 13.83
CA ILE A 102 5.85 -0.04 14.04
C ILE A 102 6.47 -0.59 15.33
N PHE A 103 5.72 -0.59 16.43
CA PHE A 103 6.16 -1.11 17.72
C PHE A 103 6.60 -2.59 17.63
N LEU A 104 5.77 -3.43 17.00
CA LEU A 104 6.11 -4.84 16.78
C LEU A 104 7.32 -4.99 15.83
N THR A 105 7.47 -4.13 14.83
CA THR A 105 8.63 -4.16 13.93
C THR A 105 9.92 -3.83 14.67
N ILE A 106 9.90 -2.86 15.59
CA ILE A 106 11.04 -2.51 16.42
C ILE A 106 11.41 -3.68 17.34
N ILE A 107 10.45 -4.26 18.08
CA ILE A 107 10.69 -5.38 18.99
C ILE A 107 11.24 -6.60 18.25
N THR A 108 10.78 -6.86 17.04
CA THR A 108 11.21 -8.01 16.23
C THR A 108 12.41 -7.72 15.35
N LEU A 109 13.13 -6.62 15.59
CA LEU A 109 14.29 -6.17 14.79
C LEU A 109 14.01 -6.14 13.29
N GLY A 110 12.79 -5.67 12.91
CA GLY A 110 12.37 -5.54 11.51
C GLY A 110 11.60 -6.74 10.94
N ILE A 111 11.66 -7.92 11.57
CA ILE A 111 11.01 -9.14 11.05
C ILE A 111 9.50 -8.93 10.86
N TYR A 112 8.82 -8.27 11.80
CA TYR A 112 7.37 -8.00 11.68
C TYR A 112 7.01 -7.13 10.47
N GLY A 113 7.94 -6.37 9.92
CA GLY A 113 7.74 -5.56 8.72
C GLY A 113 7.18 -6.35 7.53
N PHE A 114 7.52 -7.64 7.40
CA PHE A 114 6.97 -8.52 6.36
C PHE A 114 5.47 -8.77 6.48
N TRP A 115 4.89 -8.60 7.69
CA TRP A 115 3.44 -8.74 7.93
C TRP A 115 2.65 -7.46 7.68
N ILE A 116 3.29 -6.28 7.65
CA ILE A 116 2.60 -5.00 7.48
C ILE A 116 1.74 -4.95 6.22
N PRO A 117 2.22 -5.37 5.02
CA PRO A 117 1.40 -5.32 3.80
C PRO A 117 0.10 -6.09 3.94
N ILE A 118 0.16 -7.32 4.49
CA ILE A 118 -1.04 -8.14 4.66
C ILE A 118 -1.98 -7.58 5.73
N LYS A 119 -1.43 -7.07 6.84
CA LYS A 119 -2.21 -6.45 7.91
C LYS A 119 -2.93 -5.19 7.44
N LYS A 120 -2.29 -4.43 6.56
CA LYS A 120 -2.89 -3.26 5.92
C LYS A 120 -4.07 -3.66 5.03
N GLU A 121 -3.92 -4.65 4.16
CA GLU A 121 -5.00 -5.14 3.31
C GLU A 121 -6.15 -5.71 4.13
N GLN A 122 -5.85 -6.48 5.17
CA GLN A 122 -6.86 -6.99 6.11
C GLN A 122 -7.64 -5.84 6.75
N TRP A 123 -6.95 -4.77 7.18
CA TRP A 123 -7.61 -3.60 7.76
C TRP A 123 -8.45 -2.86 6.71
N ILE A 124 -7.95 -2.67 5.48
CA ILE A 124 -8.69 -2.00 4.41
C ILE A 124 -9.98 -2.77 4.11
N VAL A 125 -9.87 -4.05 3.77
CA VAL A 125 -11.03 -4.86 3.36
C VAL A 125 -12.05 -5.02 4.49
N SER A 126 -11.60 -5.16 5.75
CA SER A 126 -12.51 -5.26 6.89
C SER A 126 -13.34 -4.00 7.16
N ASN A 127 -13.01 -2.88 6.52
CA ASN A 127 -13.75 -1.62 6.60
C ASN A 127 -14.49 -1.26 5.29
N ILE A 128 -14.67 -2.22 4.38
CA ILE A 128 -15.42 -2.03 3.12
C ILE A 128 -16.78 -2.73 3.22
N HIS A 129 -17.80 -2.09 2.72
CA HIS A 129 -19.11 -2.70 2.50
C HIS A 129 -19.77 -2.12 1.23
N PHE A 130 -20.87 -2.72 0.78
CA PHE A 130 -21.69 -2.12 -0.28
C PHE A 130 -22.60 -1.06 0.33
N GLU A 131 -22.66 0.14 -0.24
CA GLU A 131 -23.35 1.32 0.29
C GLU A 131 -24.83 1.05 0.71
N LYS A 132 -25.53 0.17 -0.02
CA LYS A 132 -26.93 -0.20 0.25
C LYS A 132 -27.07 -1.40 1.18
N GLU A 133 -25.97 -1.96 1.67
CA GLU A 133 -25.96 -3.11 2.59
C GLU A 133 -25.41 -2.62 3.95
N GLU A 134 -25.92 -3.20 5.04
CA GLU A 134 -25.48 -2.84 6.38
C GLU A 134 -23.98 -3.17 6.56
N PHE A 135 -23.26 -2.28 7.23
CA PHE A 135 -21.89 -2.53 7.63
C PHE A 135 -21.84 -3.43 8.87
N VAL A 136 -21.54 -4.70 8.66
CA VAL A 136 -21.34 -5.68 9.74
C VAL A 136 -19.87 -6.05 9.81
N LYS A 137 -19.27 -5.80 10.97
CA LYS A 137 -17.86 -6.11 11.18
C LYS A 137 -17.61 -7.62 11.08
N GLY A 138 -16.71 -8.01 10.17
CA GLY A 138 -16.37 -9.41 9.91
C GLY A 138 -17.00 -10.00 8.65
N ASP A 139 -18.01 -9.35 8.06
CA ASP A 139 -18.62 -9.78 6.79
C ASP A 139 -17.70 -9.50 5.58
N SER A 140 -16.82 -8.54 5.74
CA SER A 140 -15.77 -8.23 4.77
C SER A 140 -14.40 -8.53 5.36
N TYR A 141 -13.60 -9.30 4.64
CA TYR A 141 -12.27 -9.70 5.10
C TYR A 141 -11.36 -10.08 3.93
N PHE A 142 -10.06 -10.07 4.21
CA PHE A 142 -9.00 -10.49 3.29
C PHE A 142 -8.31 -11.73 3.85
N ASP A 143 -8.34 -12.85 3.11
CA ASP A 143 -7.83 -14.16 3.54
C ASP A 143 -6.45 -14.52 2.94
N GLY A 144 -5.82 -13.59 2.21
CA GLY A 144 -4.50 -13.80 1.62
C GLY A 144 -3.41 -14.06 2.66
N GLY A 145 -2.49 -14.95 2.35
CA GLY A 145 -1.36 -15.29 3.21
C GLY A 145 -0.17 -14.35 3.05
N VAL A 146 0.69 -14.27 4.10
CA VAL A 146 1.89 -13.41 4.13
C VAL A 146 2.88 -13.76 3.01
N LEU A 147 3.19 -15.05 2.81
CA LEU A 147 4.08 -15.50 1.74
C LEU A 147 3.51 -15.17 0.36
N GLY A 148 2.18 -15.23 0.21
CA GLY A 148 1.49 -14.87 -1.03
C GLY A 148 1.69 -13.39 -1.37
N ILE A 149 1.44 -12.48 -0.43
CA ILE A 149 1.57 -11.04 -0.69
C ILE A 149 3.03 -10.63 -0.92
N ILE A 150 3.97 -11.22 -0.18
CA ILE A 150 5.41 -11.00 -0.38
C ILE A 150 5.81 -11.46 -1.79
N GLY A 151 5.45 -12.69 -2.17
CA GLY A 151 5.77 -13.24 -3.48
C GLY A 151 5.18 -12.43 -4.63
N VAL A 152 3.89 -12.05 -4.52
CA VAL A 152 3.22 -11.23 -5.53
C VAL A 152 3.87 -9.85 -5.66
N ASN A 153 4.20 -9.19 -4.54
CA ASN A 153 4.84 -7.87 -4.58
C ASN A 153 6.25 -7.96 -5.13
N LEU A 154 7.02 -8.95 -4.70
CA LEU A 154 8.41 -9.14 -5.11
C LEU A 154 8.50 -9.44 -6.60
N PHE A 155 7.73 -10.42 -7.08
CA PHE A 155 7.62 -10.73 -8.50
C PHE A 155 7.20 -9.50 -9.33
N SER A 156 6.19 -8.77 -8.87
CA SER A 156 5.69 -7.57 -9.53
C SER A 156 6.75 -6.49 -9.66
N ASN A 157 7.48 -6.22 -8.57
CA ASN A 157 8.50 -5.19 -8.55
C ASN A 157 9.70 -5.57 -9.42
N ILE A 158 10.17 -6.82 -9.31
CA ILE A 158 11.29 -7.32 -10.14
C ILE A 158 10.92 -7.26 -11.62
N LEU A 159 9.73 -7.75 -11.99
CA LEU A 159 9.28 -7.75 -13.38
C LEU A 159 9.12 -6.34 -13.94
N THR A 160 8.57 -5.42 -13.14
CA THR A 160 8.44 -4.01 -13.52
C THR A 160 9.81 -3.36 -13.72
N PHE A 161 10.76 -3.61 -12.81
CA PHE A 161 12.11 -3.06 -12.86
C PHE A 161 12.88 -3.57 -14.08
N ILE A 162 12.96 -4.90 -14.28
CA ILE A 162 13.71 -5.52 -15.42
C ILE A 162 13.12 -5.09 -16.77
N SER A 163 11.80 -4.90 -16.85
CA SER A 163 11.13 -4.51 -18.09
C SER A 163 11.06 -3.00 -18.32
N PHE A 164 11.66 -2.18 -17.42
CA PHE A 164 11.49 -0.72 -17.45
C PHE A 164 10.02 -0.29 -17.52
N GLY A 165 9.13 -1.06 -16.85
CA GLY A 165 7.70 -0.82 -16.83
C GLY A 165 6.91 -1.34 -18.02
N LEU A 166 7.54 -1.84 -19.09
CA LEU A 166 6.83 -2.35 -20.29
C LEU A 166 5.87 -3.51 -19.99
N LEU A 167 6.23 -4.36 -19.02
CA LEU A 167 5.41 -5.49 -18.58
C LEU A 167 4.39 -5.14 -17.48
N PHE A 168 4.22 -3.86 -17.18
CA PHE A 168 3.28 -3.38 -16.17
C PHE A 168 1.83 -3.90 -16.36
N PRO A 169 1.26 -4.03 -17.57
CA PRO A 169 -0.06 -4.65 -17.78
C PRO A 169 -0.18 -6.08 -17.23
N PHE A 170 0.88 -6.89 -17.38
CA PHE A 170 0.91 -8.24 -16.82
C PHE A 170 0.96 -8.20 -15.30
N VAL A 171 1.77 -7.30 -14.74
CA VAL A 171 1.88 -7.10 -13.30
C VAL A 171 0.55 -6.68 -12.70
N VAL A 172 -0.14 -5.71 -13.30
CA VAL A 172 -1.46 -5.24 -12.84
C VAL A 172 -2.45 -6.40 -12.84
N CYS A 173 -2.54 -7.16 -13.94
CA CYS A 173 -3.46 -8.30 -14.03
C CYS A 173 -3.14 -9.38 -12.99
N TYR A 174 -1.86 -9.74 -12.84
CA TYR A 174 -1.45 -10.78 -11.89
C TYR A 174 -1.77 -10.36 -10.45
N ARG A 175 -1.38 -9.14 -10.05
CA ARG A 175 -1.70 -8.60 -8.72
C ARG A 175 -3.20 -8.56 -8.48
N GLN A 176 -3.97 -7.98 -9.42
CA GLN A 176 -5.40 -7.82 -9.27
C GLN A 176 -6.14 -9.16 -9.16
N LYS A 177 -5.73 -10.18 -9.93
CA LYS A 177 -6.26 -11.54 -9.80
C LYS A 177 -6.02 -12.12 -8.42
N TRP A 178 -4.81 -11.97 -7.90
CA TRP A 178 -4.48 -12.47 -6.57
C TRP A 178 -5.25 -11.74 -5.48
N PHE A 179 -5.30 -10.40 -5.52
CA PHE A 179 -6.03 -9.60 -4.54
C PHE A 179 -7.54 -9.88 -4.59
N ALA A 180 -8.15 -9.91 -5.78
CA ALA A 180 -9.57 -10.20 -5.93
C ALA A 180 -9.95 -11.58 -5.39
N LYS A 181 -9.14 -12.61 -5.69
CA LYS A 181 -9.34 -13.97 -5.18
C LYS A 181 -9.44 -14.02 -3.65
N HIS A 182 -8.64 -13.21 -2.97
CA HIS A 182 -8.54 -13.17 -1.52
C HIS A 182 -9.41 -12.08 -0.85
N THR A 183 -10.24 -11.39 -1.62
CA THR A 183 -11.12 -10.32 -1.13
C THR A 183 -12.56 -10.82 -1.06
N ILE A 184 -13.15 -10.72 0.13
CA ILE A 184 -14.56 -11.00 0.39
C ILE A 184 -15.19 -9.69 0.92
N ILE A 185 -16.29 -9.23 0.32
CA ILE A 185 -17.03 -8.04 0.73
C ILE A 185 -18.49 -8.41 0.99
N ASN A 186 -19.02 -8.12 2.17
CA ASN A 186 -20.37 -8.52 2.61
C ASN A 186 -20.65 -10.00 2.30
N ARG A 187 -19.72 -10.89 2.66
CA ARG A 187 -19.78 -12.36 2.43
C ARG A 187 -19.77 -12.76 0.94
N LYS A 188 -19.53 -11.82 0.01
CA LYS A 188 -19.50 -12.09 -1.44
C LYS A 188 -18.04 -12.10 -1.92
N LYS A 189 -17.66 -13.15 -2.62
CA LYS A 189 -16.33 -13.25 -3.25
C LYS A 189 -16.24 -12.31 -4.44
N ILE A 190 -15.08 -11.70 -4.60
CA ILE A 190 -14.75 -10.80 -5.72
C ILE A 190 -13.92 -11.57 -6.74
N VAL A 191 -14.22 -11.37 -8.02
CA VAL A 191 -13.52 -12.01 -9.14
C VAL A 191 -13.01 -10.96 -10.12
N PHE A 192 -11.79 -11.15 -10.60
CA PHE A 192 -11.18 -10.30 -11.62
C PHE A 192 -10.94 -11.10 -12.90
N THR A 193 -11.56 -10.70 -13.99
CA THR A 193 -11.49 -11.39 -15.30
C THR A 193 -10.64 -10.66 -16.34
N GLY A 194 -10.00 -9.56 -15.95
CA GLY A 194 -9.15 -8.77 -16.84
C GLY A 194 -8.00 -9.60 -17.45
N LYS A 195 -7.79 -9.41 -18.76
CA LYS A 195 -6.67 -10.02 -19.49
C LYS A 195 -5.61 -8.96 -19.76
N SER A 196 -4.34 -9.30 -19.52
CA SER A 196 -3.21 -8.40 -19.75
C SER A 196 -3.13 -7.90 -21.20
N LEU A 197 -3.44 -8.78 -22.17
CA LEU A 197 -3.44 -8.42 -23.58
C LEU A 197 -4.42 -7.29 -23.91
N ASN A 198 -5.58 -7.23 -23.25
CA ASN A 198 -6.55 -6.16 -23.44
C ASN A 198 -6.07 -4.81 -22.87
N LEU A 199 -5.16 -4.84 -21.91
CA LEU A 199 -4.59 -3.63 -21.34
C LEU A 199 -3.36 -3.13 -22.11
N ILE A 200 -2.60 -4.03 -22.77
CA ILE A 200 -1.33 -3.70 -23.43
C ILE A 200 -1.51 -2.58 -24.46
N GLY A 201 -2.48 -2.67 -25.36
CA GLY A 201 -2.68 -1.68 -26.41
C GLY A 201 -2.92 -0.28 -25.86
N ASN A 202 -3.82 -0.17 -24.87
CA ASN A 202 -4.08 1.10 -24.20
C ASN A 202 -2.86 1.58 -23.42
N TYR A 203 -2.16 0.67 -22.74
CA TYR A 203 -1.00 1.01 -21.92
C TYR A 203 0.17 1.52 -22.75
N LEU A 204 0.48 0.90 -23.88
CA LEU A 204 1.52 1.36 -24.80
C LEU A 204 1.21 2.77 -25.33
N LEU A 205 -0.05 3.03 -25.68
CA LEU A 205 -0.49 4.38 -26.07
C LEU A 205 -0.30 5.38 -24.92
N TRP A 206 -0.70 5.03 -23.70
CA TRP A 206 -0.53 5.90 -22.53
C TRP A 206 0.94 6.13 -22.19
N TRP A 207 1.76 5.11 -22.33
CA TRP A 207 3.21 5.20 -22.12
C TRP A 207 3.85 6.15 -23.12
N PHE A 208 3.47 6.03 -24.39
CA PHE A 208 3.91 6.93 -25.45
C PHE A 208 3.45 8.39 -25.22
N LEU A 209 2.19 8.58 -24.79
CA LEU A 209 1.67 9.89 -24.42
C LEU A 209 2.43 10.49 -23.20
N CYS A 210 2.82 9.67 -22.24
CA CYS A 210 3.65 10.13 -21.11
C CYS A 210 5.01 10.67 -21.61
N ILE A 211 5.64 10.02 -22.57
CA ILE A 211 6.90 10.49 -23.15
C ILE A 211 6.71 11.82 -23.86
N ILE A 212 5.73 11.93 -24.78
CA ILE A 212 5.44 13.14 -25.55
C ILE A 212 5.10 14.33 -24.64
N THR A 213 4.36 14.09 -23.57
CA THR A 213 3.92 15.14 -22.62
C THR A 213 4.91 15.37 -21.48
N PHE A 214 6.13 14.85 -21.56
CA PHE A 214 7.12 14.94 -20.49
C PHE A 214 6.57 14.49 -19.12
N GLY A 215 5.75 13.43 -19.10
CA GLY A 215 5.16 12.86 -17.89
C GLY A 215 3.83 13.49 -17.44
N ILE A 216 3.39 14.61 -18.02
CA ILE A 216 2.12 15.27 -17.63
C ILE A 216 0.94 14.30 -17.77
N PHE A 217 0.89 13.49 -18.85
CA PHE A 217 -0.16 12.49 -19.05
C PHE A 217 -0.19 11.44 -17.93
N GLY A 218 0.91 11.23 -17.22
CA GLY A 218 0.99 10.34 -16.07
C GLY A 218 -0.01 10.65 -14.94
N LEU A 219 -0.51 11.88 -14.85
CA LEU A 219 -1.56 12.27 -13.90
C LEU A 219 -2.91 11.58 -14.16
N TRP A 220 -3.20 11.23 -15.42
CA TRP A 220 -4.43 10.51 -15.80
C TRP A 220 -4.31 8.99 -15.67
N LEU A 221 -3.07 8.48 -15.69
CA LEU A 221 -2.81 7.04 -15.72
C LEU A 221 -3.42 6.28 -14.54
N PRO A 222 -3.31 6.73 -13.27
CA PRO A 222 -3.92 6.03 -12.14
C PRO A 222 -5.43 5.86 -12.30
N ILE A 223 -6.14 6.92 -12.69
CA ILE A 223 -7.60 6.89 -12.90
C ILE A 223 -8.00 5.93 -14.03
N LYS A 224 -7.24 5.95 -15.14
CA LYS A 224 -7.49 5.03 -16.26
C LYS A 224 -7.27 3.56 -15.86
N ILE A 225 -6.25 3.29 -15.04
CA ILE A 225 -5.95 1.95 -14.54
C ILE A 225 -7.03 1.50 -13.54
N GLU A 226 -7.44 2.35 -12.59
CA GLU A 226 -8.51 2.02 -11.63
C GLU A 226 -9.83 1.75 -12.37
N ASN A 227 -10.20 2.57 -13.37
CA ASN A 227 -11.38 2.32 -14.17
C ASN A 227 -11.28 0.99 -14.96
N TRP A 228 -10.12 0.69 -15.53
CA TRP A 228 -9.92 -0.59 -16.23
C TRP A 228 -10.00 -1.78 -15.24
N LYS A 229 -9.42 -1.68 -14.06
CA LYS A 229 -9.54 -2.69 -13.00
C LYS A 229 -10.98 -2.89 -12.56
N ALA A 230 -11.69 -1.81 -12.28
CA ALA A 230 -13.10 -1.86 -11.86
C ALA A 230 -13.97 -2.55 -12.91
N LYS A 231 -13.85 -2.16 -14.18
CA LYS A 231 -14.60 -2.76 -15.31
C LYS A 231 -14.38 -4.26 -15.48
N ASN A 232 -13.24 -4.76 -15.03
CA ASN A 232 -12.90 -6.18 -15.11
C ASN A 232 -13.03 -6.89 -13.76
N THR A 233 -13.63 -6.24 -12.76
CA THR A 233 -13.88 -6.81 -11.43
C THR A 233 -15.38 -6.91 -11.19
N HIS A 234 -15.84 -8.05 -10.69
CA HIS A 234 -17.25 -8.26 -10.40
C HIS A 234 -17.42 -9.16 -9.17
N ILE A 235 -18.65 -9.17 -8.64
CA ILE A 235 -19.04 -10.08 -7.58
C ILE A 235 -19.21 -11.48 -8.20
N LYS A 236 -18.65 -12.51 -7.56
CA LYS A 236 -18.74 -13.90 -8.03
C LYS A 236 -20.21 -14.32 -8.18
N LEU A 237 -20.56 -14.81 -9.37
CA LEU A 237 -21.87 -15.41 -9.65
C LEU A 237 -21.93 -16.84 -9.11
N LYS A 238 -23.15 -17.33 -8.84
CA LYS A 238 -23.39 -18.64 -8.21
C LYS A 238 -22.78 -19.81 -9.00
N ASP A 239 -22.80 -19.72 -10.33
CA ASP A 239 -22.36 -20.77 -11.26
C ASP A 239 -20.95 -20.52 -11.81
N GLU A 240 -20.24 -19.52 -11.31
CA GLU A 240 -18.89 -19.21 -11.77
C GLU A 240 -17.86 -20.10 -11.08
N GLU A 241 -16.98 -20.74 -11.87
CA GLU A 241 -15.89 -21.55 -11.31
C GLU A 241 -14.96 -20.72 -10.44
N GLU A 242 -14.31 -21.39 -9.48
CA GLU A 242 -13.36 -20.72 -8.62
C GLU A 242 -12.12 -20.29 -9.41
N GLN A 243 -11.75 -19.02 -9.30
CA GLN A 243 -10.62 -18.46 -10.05
C GLN A 243 -9.31 -19.10 -9.60
N LYS A 244 -8.73 -19.95 -10.47
CA LYS A 244 -7.42 -20.56 -10.26
C LYS A 244 -6.35 -19.50 -10.52
N THR A 245 -5.71 -19.00 -9.47
CA THR A 245 -4.52 -18.15 -9.61
C THR A 245 -3.29 -18.98 -9.31
N SER A 246 -2.42 -19.10 -10.32
CA SER A 246 -1.15 -19.81 -10.14
C SER A 246 -0.25 -19.04 -9.17
N MET A 247 0.30 -19.75 -8.18
CA MET A 247 1.34 -19.21 -7.29
C MET A 247 2.75 -19.30 -7.90
N ALA A 248 2.89 -19.94 -9.08
CA ALA A 248 4.19 -20.10 -9.72
C ALA A 248 4.93 -18.77 -9.96
N PRO A 249 4.29 -17.67 -10.43
CA PRO A 249 4.97 -16.38 -10.55
C PRO A 249 5.42 -15.80 -9.21
N ALA A 250 4.65 -15.99 -8.13
CA ALA A 250 5.04 -15.54 -6.80
C ALA A 250 6.26 -16.31 -6.27
N ILE A 251 6.27 -17.62 -6.45
CA ILE A 251 7.40 -18.48 -6.08
C ILE A 251 8.63 -18.11 -6.91
N LEU A 252 8.47 -17.90 -8.22
CA LEU A 252 9.54 -17.44 -9.10
C LEU A 252 10.10 -16.09 -8.65
N GLY A 253 9.25 -15.13 -8.25
CA GLY A 253 9.69 -13.85 -7.73
C GLY A 253 10.55 -13.97 -6.47
N ILE A 254 10.19 -14.86 -5.55
CA ILE A 254 10.98 -15.14 -4.35
C ILE A 254 12.34 -15.74 -4.72
N ILE A 255 12.36 -16.72 -5.63
CA ILE A 255 13.60 -17.36 -6.09
C ILE A 255 14.52 -16.33 -6.75
N LEU A 256 13.99 -15.50 -7.66
CA LEU A 256 14.76 -14.44 -8.33
C LEU A 256 15.33 -13.42 -7.33
N ALA A 257 14.59 -13.05 -6.29
CA ALA A 257 15.07 -12.15 -5.27
C ALA A 257 16.20 -12.79 -4.44
N ILE A 258 16.07 -14.06 -4.07
CA ILE A 258 17.13 -14.78 -3.36
C ILE A 258 18.39 -14.84 -4.23
N MET A 259 18.25 -15.16 -5.52
CA MET A 259 19.38 -15.16 -6.45
C MET A 259 20.02 -13.77 -6.57
N LEU A 260 19.22 -12.71 -6.65
CA LEU A 260 19.75 -11.35 -6.70
C LEU A 260 20.55 -11.01 -5.42
N ILE A 261 20.01 -11.36 -4.26
CA ILE A 261 20.71 -11.16 -2.97
C ILE A 261 22.05 -11.92 -2.98
N VAL A 262 22.05 -13.19 -3.41
CA VAL A 262 23.30 -13.98 -3.49
C VAL A 262 24.31 -13.32 -4.42
N VAL A 263 23.87 -12.82 -5.58
CA VAL A 263 24.76 -12.13 -6.54
C VAL A 263 25.33 -10.84 -5.92
N VAL A 264 24.49 -10.02 -5.27
CA VAL A 264 24.94 -8.77 -4.62
C VAL A 264 25.91 -9.08 -3.50
N VAL A 265 25.60 -10.04 -2.62
CA VAL A 265 26.50 -10.46 -1.53
C VAL A 265 27.83 -10.99 -2.08
N SER A 266 27.79 -11.84 -3.12
CA SER A 266 29.01 -12.37 -3.74
C SER A 266 29.84 -11.28 -4.40
N PHE A 267 29.20 -10.32 -5.07
CA PHE A 267 29.87 -9.16 -5.66
C PHE A 267 30.51 -8.27 -4.59
N THR A 268 29.77 -8.00 -3.50
CA THR A 268 30.28 -7.20 -2.37
C THR A 268 31.45 -7.90 -1.70
N TYR A 269 31.32 -9.21 -1.42
CA TYR A 269 32.40 -10.00 -0.81
C TYR A 269 33.68 -10.02 -1.68
N LYS A 270 33.51 -10.08 -3.02
CA LYS A 270 34.65 -10.09 -3.94
C LYS A 270 35.34 -8.73 -4.09
N ASN A 271 34.61 -7.62 -3.94
CA ASN A 271 35.12 -6.26 -4.21
C ASN A 271 35.39 -5.44 -2.94
N VAL A 272 34.97 -5.93 -1.77
CA VAL A 272 35.19 -5.26 -0.48
C VAL A 272 36.22 -6.09 0.30
N ASP A 273 37.37 -5.52 0.55
CA ASP A 273 38.40 -6.10 1.40
C ASP A 273 38.00 -5.93 2.87
N PHE A 274 37.25 -6.90 3.38
CA PHE A 274 36.76 -6.88 4.76
C PHE A 274 37.87 -6.93 5.79
N ASP A 275 39.02 -7.58 5.46
CA ASP A 275 40.13 -7.67 6.36
C ASP A 275 40.74 -6.26 6.53
N LYS A 276 40.82 -5.47 5.45
CA LYS A 276 41.27 -4.08 5.50
C LYS A 276 40.34 -3.17 6.32
N ILE A 277 39.03 -3.34 6.22
CA ILE A 277 38.07 -2.56 7.00
C ILE A 277 38.12 -2.91 8.49
N MET A 278 38.38 -4.16 8.83
CA MET A 278 38.47 -4.61 10.23
C MET A 278 39.78 -4.17 10.88
N ASP A 279 40.87 -4.10 10.11
CA ASP A 279 42.20 -3.71 10.62
C ASP A 279 42.40 -2.18 10.69
N GLU A 280 41.89 -1.43 9.70
CA GLU A 280 42.10 0.03 9.61
C GLU A 280 40.98 0.85 10.27
N GLY A 281 39.84 0.23 10.59
CA GLY A 281 38.60 0.93 11.01
C GLY A 281 38.01 1.78 9.86
N ILE A 282 36.80 2.27 10.05
CA ILE A 282 36.19 3.20 9.09
C ILE A 282 36.66 4.61 9.45
N ASP A 283 37.68 5.14 8.73
CA ASP A 283 38.08 6.53 8.87
C ASP A 283 37.05 7.44 8.19
N PHE A 284 36.11 7.91 8.97
CA PHE A 284 35.08 8.83 8.50
C PHE A 284 35.62 10.17 8.05
N GLU A 285 36.81 10.58 8.51
CA GLU A 285 37.44 11.84 8.08
C GLU A 285 37.92 11.77 6.64
N GLU A 286 38.41 10.62 6.15
CA GLU A 286 38.82 10.46 4.76
C GLU A 286 37.63 10.51 3.79
N ILE A 287 36.45 10.02 4.21
CA ILE A 287 35.23 10.04 3.40
C ILE A 287 34.69 11.47 3.26
N ILE A 288 34.69 12.26 4.34
CA ILE A 288 34.20 13.64 4.35
C ILE A 288 35.14 14.56 3.55
N ASN A 289 36.44 14.36 3.62
CA ASN A 289 37.43 15.20 2.92
C ASN A 289 37.56 14.89 1.42
N LYS A 290 37.00 13.77 0.92
CA LYS A 290 37.03 13.41 -0.50
C LYS A 290 36.04 14.20 -1.35
N ASP A 291 34.95 14.68 -0.74
CA ASP A 291 33.92 15.49 -1.43
C ASP A 291 34.29 16.97 -1.54
N GLU A 292 35.37 17.43 -0.85
CA GLU A 292 35.81 18.84 -0.87
C GLU A 292 36.89 19.15 -1.93
N LYS A 293 37.36 18.15 -2.67
CA LYS A 293 38.36 18.34 -3.75
C LYS A 293 37.75 18.38 -5.14
N THR A 294 36.94 19.39 -5.42
CA THR A 294 36.72 19.88 -6.79
C THR A 294 37.54 21.14 -7.01
N PRO A 295 38.44 21.16 -8.01
CA PRO A 295 39.29 22.35 -8.24
C PRO A 295 38.47 23.43 -8.96
N SER A 296 38.14 24.49 -8.25
CA SER A 296 37.70 25.73 -8.86
C SER A 296 38.94 26.48 -9.37
N LYS A 297 39.08 26.54 -10.71
CA LYS A 297 39.97 27.50 -11.37
C LYS A 297 39.35 28.89 -11.29
N GLY A 298 40.02 29.82 -10.63
CA GLY A 298 39.67 31.24 -10.67
C GLY A 298 40.73 32.07 -9.99
N ASN A 299 41.52 32.81 -10.81
CA ASN A 299 42.55 33.77 -10.48
C ASN A 299 42.14 34.83 -9.47
N GLY A 300 43.08 35.25 -8.59
CA GLY A 300 43.06 36.60 -8.07
C GLY A 300 43.63 36.81 -6.66
N GLN A 301 44.92 37.13 -6.63
CA GLN A 301 45.61 38.06 -5.71
C GLN A 301 45.67 37.82 -4.20
N VAL A 302 46.89 37.76 -3.81
CA VAL A 302 47.61 37.85 -2.54
C VAL A 302 47.13 39.00 -1.65
N ALA A 303 46.90 38.71 -0.37
CA ALA A 303 47.16 39.65 0.73
C ALA A 303 47.57 38.85 1.97
N THR A 304 48.85 38.91 2.25
CA THR A 304 49.51 38.55 3.50
C THR A 304 49.04 39.41 4.66
N ILE A 305 48.63 38.81 5.76
CA ILE A 305 48.79 39.42 7.08
C ILE A 305 49.13 38.31 8.10
N SER A 306 50.20 38.56 8.77
CA SER A 306 51.00 37.85 9.73
C SER A 306 50.30 37.49 11.03
N THR A 307 50.67 36.32 11.56
CA THR A 307 50.56 35.89 12.96
C THR A 307 51.25 36.88 13.94
N PRO A 308 50.87 36.84 15.26
CA PRO A 308 51.85 36.30 16.19
C PRO A 308 51.29 35.32 17.26
N SER A 309 52.18 34.39 17.51
CA SER A 309 52.27 33.47 18.63
C SER A 309 52.51 34.17 19.98
N LYS A 310 51.98 33.58 21.07
CA LYS A 310 52.67 33.30 22.36
C LYS A 310 51.65 32.87 23.38
N ASN A 311 51.73 31.68 23.85
CA ASN A 311 52.45 31.14 25.01
C ASN A 311 52.06 31.69 26.38
N ASN A 312 51.80 30.71 27.19
CA ASN A 312 52.13 30.50 28.62
C ASN A 312 51.00 30.67 29.68
N ASN A 313 50.68 29.52 30.21
CA ASN A 313 50.93 29.09 31.60
C ASN A 313 50.32 29.89 32.75
N THR A 314 49.76 29.16 33.57
CA THR A 314 49.89 29.05 35.05
C THR A 314 48.58 29.22 35.84
N ASN A 315 48.19 28.08 36.39
CA ASN A 315 47.93 27.78 37.81
C ASN A 315 47.05 28.67 38.67
N LEU A 316 46.33 27.88 39.41
CA LEU A 316 46.00 27.99 40.85
C LEU A 316 44.74 28.77 41.31
N ASN A 317 43.92 27.97 41.80
CA ASN A 317 43.49 27.95 43.22
C ASN A 317 42.27 28.72 43.66
N THR A 318 41.44 27.96 44.24
CA THR A 318 40.84 28.07 45.57
C THR A 318 39.72 29.07 45.80
N ASN A 319 38.73 28.43 46.34
CA ASN A 319 37.94 28.77 47.53
C ASN A 319 36.59 29.50 47.36
N ASN A 320 35.64 28.72 47.75
CA ASN A 320 34.79 28.93 48.98
C ASN A 320 33.76 30.04 48.94
N ASN A 321 32.66 29.56 49.27
CA ASN A 321 31.76 29.97 50.40
C ASN A 321 30.39 30.45 49.95
N SER A 322 29.42 29.63 50.27
CA SER A 322 28.53 29.77 51.41
C SER A 322 27.45 30.80 51.34
N ASN A 323 26.33 30.31 51.60
CA ASN A 323 25.22 30.82 52.44
C ASN A 323 23.96 31.11 51.66
N SER A 324 22.94 30.30 51.90
CA SER A 324 22.05 30.38 53.10
C SER A 324 20.98 31.45 52.96
N ASN A 325 19.78 31.05 52.83
CA ASN A 325 18.66 31.22 53.77
C ASN A 325 17.33 31.10 53.06
N LYS A 326 16.51 30.15 53.44
CA LYS A 326 15.42 30.20 54.44
C LYS A 326 14.32 31.19 54.11
N ASN A 327 13.14 30.78 53.91
CA ASN A 327 12.04 30.53 54.82
C ASN A 327 10.70 30.50 54.06
N ASN A 328 9.92 29.49 54.31
CA ASN A 328 8.64 29.49 55.07
C ASN A 328 7.52 30.32 54.46
N THR A 329 6.31 29.89 54.30
CA THR A 329 5.38 29.22 55.22
C THR A 329 4.08 28.92 54.49
N SER A 330 3.54 27.73 54.71
CA SER A 330 2.18 27.43 55.24
C SER A 330 0.97 28.14 54.61
N SER A 331 -0.02 27.45 54.18
CA SER A 331 -1.09 26.81 54.95
C SER A 331 -2.26 26.42 54.04
N ASN A 332 -2.73 25.25 54.23
CA ASN A 332 -4.08 24.83 54.57
C ASN A 332 -5.29 25.27 53.74
N GLY A 333 -6.06 24.28 53.42
CA GLY A 333 -7.49 24.43 53.14
C GLY A 333 -8.14 23.18 52.54
N ASN A 334 -8.60 22.31 53.40
CA ASN A 334 -9.55 21.20 53.24
C ASN A 334 -10.78 21.48 52.37
N SER A 335 -11.28 20.51 51.65
CA SER A 335 -12.51 19.71 51.94
C SER A 335 -13.08 19.13 50.66
N SER A 336 -13.15 17.86 50.58
CA SER A 336 -14.30 16.95 50.78
C SER A 336 -15.23 16.74 49.57
N THR A 337 -15.21 15.44 49.15
CA THR A 337 -16.36 14.58 48.84
C THR A 337 -17.24 14.87 47.60
N SER A 338 -17.23 13.97 46.63
CA SER A 338 -18.40 13.07 46.44
C SER A 338 -18.15 12.01 45.37
N SER A 339 -18.31 10.78 45.80
CA SER A 339 -18.47 9.55 45.01
C SER A 339 -19.72 9.64 44.12
N ASN A 340 -19.64 9.14 42.89
CA ASN A 340 -20.77 8.47 42.29
C ASN A 340 -20.28 7.30 41.41
N ASN A 341 -20.44 6.13 41.94
CA ASN A 341 -20.41 4.84 41.28
C ASN A 341 -21.69 4.71 40.43
N ASN A 342 -21.54 4.51 39.13
CA ASN A 342 -22.58 3.91 38.33
C ASN A 342 -22.01 2.62 37.68
N THR A 343 -22.32 1.52 38.34
CA THR A 343 -22.17 0.17 37.86
C THR A 343 -23.31 -0.10 36.88
N VAL A 344 -22.99 -0.35 35.63
CA VAL A 344 -23.95 -0.88 34.64
C VAL A 344 -23.68 -2.37 34.48
N THR A 345 -24.63 -3.15 34.93
CA THR A 345 -24.69 -4.62 34.84
C THR A 345 -25.19 -5.01 33.45
N TYR A 346 -24.42 -5.75 32.68
CA TYR A 346 -24.91 -6.41 31.48
C TYR A 346 -25.33 -7.83 31.75
N SER A 347 -26.60 -8.07 31.54
CA SER A 347 -27.24 -9.38 31.59
C SER A 347 -26.91 -10.20 30.34
N THR A 348 -26.24 -11.34 30.54
CA THR A 348 -26.06 -12.38 29.53
C THR A 348 -27.34 -13.18 29.36
N LYS A 349 -27.94 -13.17 28.17
CA LYS A 349 -28.92 -14.17 27.74
C LYS A 349 -28.22 -15.21 26.88
N ASN A 350 -28.10 -16.40 27.43
CA ASN A 350 -27.80 -17.64 26.70
C ASN A 350 -29.01 -17.98 25.79
N ILE A 351 -28.76 -18.20 24.54
CA ILE A 351 -29.65 -18.94 23.64
C ILE A 351 -28.79 -20.00 22.95
N SER A 352 -29.04 -21.26 23.38
CA SER A 352 -28.67 -22.48 22.66
C SER A 352 -29.67 -22.66 21.51
N TYR A 353 -29.17 -22.91 20.29
CA TYR A 353 -29.58 -23.96 19.34
C TYR A 353 -28.56 -23.98 18.22
#